data_d7a03bfd7b70c8f63fd316a64b95a386
#
_entry.id   d7a03bfd7b70c8f63fd316a64b95a386
#
_cell.length_a   1.000
_cell.length_b   1.000
_cell.length_c   1.000
_cell.angle_alpha   90.00
_cell.angle_beta   90.00
_cell.angle_gamma   90.00
#
_symmetry.space_group_name_H-M   'P 1'
#
loop_
_entity.id
_entity.type
_entity.pdbx_description
1 polymer ?
#
loop_
_entity_poly.entity_id
_entity_poly.type
_entity_poly.pdbx_seq_one_letter_code
_entity_poly.pdbx_strand_id
1 'polypeptide(L)'
;MALTSPKSPVVLALSASGEATAHRVAKAIGAQVHGREGRVAKADVFFANALDHARDLFAAGTPIVGVCASGILIRGVAPLLGDKTSEPPVVSVSDDGAVVVPLLGGHRGANRIAREISTALGATAAVTTAGDVSLGVSLDEPPVGWRLANPEDAKAAMAGLLAGGGATISGDAAADATWLADLPKGDGLRISCTTADVKGGPDHLVFHPQLFALGVGCARNADPAELAELVSQTLADAGIAAGAIHSVSSLDLKGDEPAMNQLAAQLGVPFRVFDAATLEAETPRLANPSNVVFAEVGCHGVSEGAALAQAGPDATLRVEKRKTANATCAVAELAQPLTEMRGRSRGRLSIVGIGPGQATWRTPEVSRLVADAEELVGYGLYIDLLGPLAAGKARSDFPLGGEEDRCRYALEQAAKGLNVALVCSGDAGIYAMGALVFELLDRDADALGVSDAAKRVDVVCSPGVSALQGAAARAGAPLGHDFCAISLSDLLTPREDIVKRLHAAAEGDFVIAFYNPVSMRRRTLLAEARDILLKHRPATTPVMLASSLGRPEEHIRYRNLADLEVDEVDMLTVVLVGSSHSKLAQLGEGPRMYTPRGYARKIDGDLS
;
A
#
# COMPACT_ATOMS: atom_id res chain seq x y z
N MET A 1 -6.48 -9.24 -2.19
CA MET A 1 -5.70 -8.04 -2.59
C MET A 1 -6.66 -7.11 -3.31
N ALA A 2 -6.95 -5.94 -2.78
CA ALA A 2 -7.73 -4.95 -3.52
C ALA A 2 -6.96 -4.61 -4.79
N LEU A 3 -7.62 -4.65 -5.95
CA LEU A 3 -7.07 -4.15 -7.21
C LEU A 3 -6.89 -2.63 -7.03
N THR A 4 -5.68 -2.21 -6.66
CA THR A 4 -5.32 -0.80 -6.70
C THR A 4 -5.30 -0.36 -8.15
N SER A 5 -5.88 0.81 -8.43
CA SER A 5 -5.74 1.45 -9.73
C SER A 5 -4.27 1.48 -10.14
N PRO A 6 -3.93 1.27 -11.42
CA PRO A 6 -2.54 1.31 -11.87
C PRO A 6 -1.90 2.63 -11.45
N LYS A 7 -0.75 2.55 -10.77
CA LYS A 7 -0.01 3.73 -10.31
C LYS A 7 0.46 4.55 -11.50
N SER A 8 0.39 5.86 -11.38
CA SER A 8 0.97 6.77 -12.36
C SER A 8 2.49 6.56 -12.44
N PRO A 9 3.08 6.48 -13.63
CA PRO A 9 4.52 6.35 -13.78
C PRO A 9 5.25 7.61 -13.30
N VAL A 10 6.54 7.42 -12.95
CA VAL A 10 7.46 8.52 -12.60
C VAL A 10 8.57 8.57 -13.62
N VAL A 11 8.90 9.77 -14.12
CA VAL A 11 10.00 10.00 -15.06
C VAL A 11 11.23 10.49 -14.31
N LEU A 12 12.34 9.75 -14.37
CA LEU A 12 13.61 10.11 -13.76
C LEU A 12 14.49 10.89 -14.75
N ALA A 13 14.89 12.12 -14.41
CA ALA A 13 15.88 12.92 -15.11
C ALA A 13 17.19 12.94 -14.31
N LEU A 14 18.28 12.38 -14.88
CA LEU A 14 19.56 12.23 -14.19
C LEU A 14 20.61 13.26 -14.62
N SER A 15 20.40 13.94 -15.75
CA SER A 15 21.34 14.87 -16.38
C SER A 15 20.63 16.09 -16.97
N ALA A 16 21.36 17.19 -17.11
CA ALA A 16 20.87 18.37 -17.79
C ALA A 16 20.55 18.11 -19.28
N SER A 17 21.28 17.18 -19.93
CA SER A 17 21.03 16.80 -21.35
C SER A 17 19.70 16.09 -21.53
N GLY A 18 19.30 15.24 -20.58
CA GLY A 18 18.03 14.49 -20.62
C GLY A 18 16.82 15.25 -20.09
N GLU A 19 17.00 16.42 -19.46
CA GLU A 19 15.91 17.16 -18.78
C GLU A 19 14.75 17.50 -19.74
N ALA A 20 15.04 18.04 -20.91
CA ALA A 20 14.02 18.40 -21.89
C ALA A 20 13.24 17.17 -22.39
N THR A 21 13.94 16.06 -22.61
CA THR A 21 13.33 14.78 -22.99
C THR A 21 12.46 14.23 -21.87
N ALA A 22 12.91 14.31 -20.61
CA ALA A 22 12.13 13.86 -19.45
C ALA A 22 10.77 14.61 -19.34
N HIS A 23 10.76 15.91 -19.54
CA HIS A 23 9.51 16.70 -19.56
C HIS A 23 8.59 16.34 -20.74
N ARG A 24 9.15 16.04 -21.92
CA ARG A 24 8.35 15.58 -23.07
C ARG A 24 7.72 14.21 -22.80
N VAL A 25 8.50 13.28 -22.24
CA VAL A 25 8.04 11.96 -21.82
C VAL A 25 6.94 12.08 -20.76
N ALA A 26 7.17 12.85 -19.70
CA ALA A 26 6.22 13.06 -18.62
C ALA A 26 4.89 13.61 -19.12
N LYS A 27 4.93 14.58 -20.03
CA LYS A 27 3.73 15.13 -20.68
C LYS A 27 2.97 14.08 -21.49
N ALA A 28 3.69 13.20 -22.19
CA ALA A 28 3.09 12.17 -23.02
C ALA A 28 2.30 11.12 -22.21
N ILE A 29 2.81 10.74 -21.05
CA ILE A 29 2.22 9.67 -20.21
C ILE A 29 1.55 10.18 -18.93
N GLY A 30 1.35 11.49 -18.79
CA GLY A 30 0.70 12.08 -17.60
C GLY A 30 1.48 11.85 -16.30
N ALA A 31 2.83 11.91 -16.33
CA ALA A 31 3.70 11.58 -15.22
C ALA A 31 4.36 12.81 -14.60
N GLN A 32 4.89 12.66 -13.38
CA GLN A 32 5.77 13.64 -12.75
C GLN A 32 7.23 13.43 -13.14
N VAL A 33 8.01 14.53 -13.20
CA VAL A 33 9.46 14.50 -13.42
C VAL A 33 10.17 14.56 -12.06
N HIS A 34 10.97 13.54 -11.77
CA HIS A 34 11.86 13.52 -10.63
C HIS A 34 13.30 13.76 -11.10
N GLY A 35 13.91 14.85 -10.67
CA GLY A 35 15.21 15.33 -11.12
C GLY A 35 16.32 15.10 -10.09
N ARG A 36 17.52 14.76 -10.58
CA ARG A 36 18.70 14.65 -9.71
C ARG A 36 19.19 16.02 -9.29
N GLU A 37 19.33 16.25 -7.98
CA GLU A 37 19.87 17.49 -7.40
C GLU A 37 21.22 17.87 -7.99
N GLY A 38 21.40 19.16 -8.30
CA GLY A 38 22.63 19.71 -8.88
C GLY A 38 22.93 19.25 -10.31
N ARG A 39 22.05 18.46 -10.95
CA ARG A 39 22.20 17.99 -12.34
C ARG A 39 21.03 18.36 -13.24
N VAL A 40 19.86 18.61 -12.67
CA VAL A 40 18.62 18.96 -13.37
C VAL A 40 18.14 20.31 -12.81
N ALA A 41 17.74 21.21 -13.69
CA ALA A 41 17.33 22.57 -13.29
C ALA A 41 15.86 22.64 -12.88
N LYS A 42 14.99 21.87 -13.55
CA LYS A 42 13.54 21.84 -13.32
C LYS A 42 13.03 20.43 -13.15
N ALA A 43 12.32 20.17 -12.06
CA ALA A 43 11.63 18.93 -11.80
C ALA A 43 10.50 19.18 -10.80
N ASP A 44 9.51 18.29 -10.76
CA ASP A 44 8.44 18.31 -9.76
C ASP A 44 8.97 17.88 -8.38
N VAL A 45 9.99 17.01 -8.39
CA VAL A 45 10.65 16.46 -7.20
C VAL A 45 12.15 16.38 -7.43
N PHE A 46 12.94 16.68 -6.40
CA PHE A 46 14.40 16.50 -6.46
C PHE A 46 14.86 15.36 -5.55
N PHE A 47 15.90 14.63 -5.96
CA PHE A 47 16.51 13.54 -5.21
C PHE A 47 18.05 13.58 -5.31
N ALA A 48 18.73 13.14 -4.26
CA ALA A 48 20.19 13.16 -4.19
C ALA A 48 20.84 11.93 -4.84
N ASN A 49 20.30 10.72 -4.59
CA ASN A 49 20.87 9.45 -5.07
C ASN A 49 19.92 8.73 -6.03
N ALA A 50 20.37 8.54 -7.28
CA ALA A 50 19.54 7.93 -8.32
C ALA A 50 19.23 6.45 -8.07
N LEU A 51 20.17 5.68 -7.53
CA LEU A 51 19.96 4.25 -7.27
C LEU A 51 18.99 4.02 -6.12
N ASP A 52 19.15 4.77 -5.03
CA ASP A 52 18.28 4.66 -3.86
C ASP A 52 16.87 5.12 -4.20
N HIS A 53 16.74 6.21 -4.97
CA HIS A 53 15.46 6.70 -5.43
C HIS A 53 14.73 5.72 -6.35
N ALA A 54 15.45 5.11 -7.31
CA ALA A 54 14.87 4.07 -8.17
C ALA A 54 14.43 2.83 -7.38
N ARG A 55 15.21 2.43 -6.34
CA ARG A 55 14.83 1.33 -5.44
C ARG A 55 13.57 1.63 -4.65
N ASP A 56 13.47 2.83 -4.08
CA ASP A 56 12.28 3.25 -3.33
C ASP A 56 11.02 3.22 -4.20
N LEU A 57 11.09 3.74 -5.43
CA LEU A 57 9.98 3.70 -6.38
C LEU A 57 9.63 2.26 -6.78
N PHE A 58 10.64 1.44 -7.06
CA PHE A 58 10.43 0.03 -7.43
C PHE A 58 9.81 -0.77 -6.28
N ALA A 59 10.35 -0.65 -5.07
CA ALA A 59 9.80 -1.28 -3.86
C ALA A 59 8.36 -0.82 -3.57
N ALA A 60 8.06 0.42 -3.89
CA ALA A 60 6.72 0.99 -3.82
C ALA A 60 5.76 0.45 -4.90
N GLY A 61 6.25 -0.28 -5.90
CA GLY A 61 5.45 -0.76 -7.03
C GLY A 61 5.09 0.33 -8.03
N THR A 62 5.85 1.43 -8.08
CA THR A 62 5.63 2.55 -9.00
C THR A 62 6.33 2.27 -10.33
N PRO A 63 5.65 2.41 -11.50
CA PRO A 63 6.29 2.33 -12.80
C PRO A 63 7.36 3.41 -12.97
N ILE A 64 8.55 3.03 -13.48
CA ILE A 64 9.70 3.92 -13.61
C ILE A 64 10.05 4.10 -15.07
N VAL A 65 10.15 5.35 -15.51
CA VAL A 65 10.71 5.71 -16.83
C VAL A 65 11.96 6.56 -16.62
N GLY A 66 13.15 6.00 -16.85
CA GLY A 66 14.40 6.75 -16.68
C GLY A 66 14.93 7.30 -17.98
N VAL A 67 15.13 8.62 -18.06
CA VAL A 67 15.89 9.24 -19.15
C VAL A 67 17.37 9.14 -18.80
N CYS A 68 17.95 7.99 -19.12
CA CYS A 68 19.32 7.62 -18.75
C CYS A 68 19.73 6.30 -19.40
N ALA A 69 21.01 5.95 -19.28
CA ALA A 69 21.50 4.65 -19.72
C ALA A 69 20.80 3.50 -18.97
N SER A 70 20.32 2.49 -19.69
CA SER A 70 19.59 1.32 -19.17
C SER A 70 20.29 0.62 -18.02
N GLY A 71 21.63 0.54 -18.05
CA GLY A 71 22.44 -0.09 -17.01
C GLY A 71 22.35 0.60 -15.62
N ILE A 72 21.94 1.87 -15.56
CA ILE A 72 21.71 2.57 -14.30
C ILE A 72 20.45 2.02 -13.63
N LEU A 73 19.37 1.93 -14.37
CA LEU A 73 18.10 1.38 -13.85
C LEU A 73 18.24 -0.08 -13.47
N ILE A 74 18.86 -0.91 -14.35
CA ILE A 74 19.08 -2.35 -14.07
C ILE A 74 19.85 -2.51 -12.76
N ARG A 75 20.97 -1.81 -12.57
CA ARG A 75 21.75 -1.89 -11.32
C ARG A 75 21.00 -1.34 -10.10
N GLY A 76 20.17 -0.32 -10.33
CA GLY A 76 19.33 0.24 -9.27
C GLY A 76 18.37 -0.79 -8.68
N VAL A 77 17.62 -1.48 -9.54
CA VAL A 77 16.54 -2.39 -9.12
C VAL A 77 16.98 -3.84 -8.93
N ALA A 78 18.18 -4.24 -9.44
CA ALA A 78 18.67 -5.61 -9.39
C ALA A 78 18.56 -6.31 -8.01
N PRO A 79 18.86 -5.64 -6.87
CA PRO A 79 18.73 -6.25 -5.54
C PRO A 79 17.28 -6.57 -5.14
N LEU A 80 16.28 -6.04 -5.85
CA LEU A 80 14.86 -6.17 -5.55
C LEU A 80 14.13 -7.11 -6.51
N LEU A 81 14.83 -7.67 -7.51
CA LEU A 81 14.25 -8.60 -8.47
C LEU A 81 14.02 -9.96 -7.82
N GLY A 82 12.80 -10.47 -7.91
CA GLY A 82 12.44 -11.76 -7.30
C GLY A 82 11.23 -12.40 -7.97
N ASP A 83 10.15 -11.67 -8.13
CA ASP A 83 8.91 -12.16 -8.72
C ASP A 83 8.43 -11.25 -9.84
N LYS A 84 8.64 -11.69 -11.08
CA LYS A 84 8.23 -10.98 -12.30
C LYS A 84 6.73 -10.69 -12.38
N THR A 85 5.89 -11.38 -11.61
CA THR A 85 4.44 -11.19 -11.60
C THR A 85 4.01 -10.03 -10.71
N SER A 86 4.89 -9.55 -9.83
CA SER A 86 4.63 -8.44 -8.90
C SER A 86 5.46 -7.18 -9.19
N GLU A 87 6.53 -7.29 -9.98
CA GLU A 87 7.46 -6.21 -10.28
C GLU A 87 6.83 -5.11 -11.13
N PRO A 88 7.05 -3.81 -10.81
CA PRO A 88 6.53 -2.71 -11.62
C PRO A 88 7.27 -2.57 -12.95
N PRO A 89 6.63 -1.94 -13.97
CA PRO A 89 7.26 -1.59 -15.23
C PRO A 89 8.51 -0.71 -15.04
N VAL A 90 9.59 -1.04 -15.75
CA VAL A 90 10.80 -0.19 -15.84
C VAL A 90 11.15 0.01 -17.31
N VAL A 91 11.23 1.28 -17.71
CA VAL A 91 11.53 1.70 -19.09
C VAL A 91 12.71 2.67 -19.09
N SER A 92 13.62 2.53 -20.03
CA SER A 92 14.73 3.47 -20.27
C SER A 92 14.50 4.25 -21.56
N VAL A 93 14.79 5.54 -21.54
CA VAL A 93 14.72 6.44 -22.70
C VAL A 93 16.09 7.07 -22.89
N SER A 94 16.57 7.13 -24.12
CA SER A 94 17.83 7.84 -24.43
C SER A 94 17.70 9.36 -24.21
N ASP A 95 18.80 10.03 -23.85
CA ASP A 95 18.80 11.47 -23.53
C ASP A 95 18.22 12.34 -24.67
N ASP A 96 18.41 11.92 -25.93
CA ASP A 96 17.86 12.58 -27.13
C ASP A 96 16.39 12.21 -27.41
N GLY A 97 15.86 11.20 -26.68
CA GLY A 97 14.51 10.70 -26.88
C GLY A 97 14.30 9.84 -28.13
N ALA A 98 15.38 9.39 -28.80
CA ALA A 98 15.28 8.62 -30.03
C ALA A 98 14.93 7.14 -29.84
N VAL A 99 15.29 6.56 -28.69
CA VAL A 99 15.09 5.14 -28.36
C VAL A 99 14.44 4.96 -27.01
N VAL A 100 13.44 4.10 -26.95
CA VAL A 100 12.70 3.73 -25.72
C VAL A 100 12.80 2.22 -25.52
N VAL A 101 13.36 1.80 -24.39
CA VAL A 101 13.68 0.39 -24.11
C VAL A 101 12.89 -0.08 -22.89
N PRO A 102 11.90 -0.95 -23.02
CA PRO A 102 11.29 -1.62 -21.88
C PRO A 102 12.30 -2.62 -21.28
N LEU A 103 12.60 -2.46 -19.98
CA LEU A 103 13.61 -3.27 -19.30
C LEU A 103 12.99 -4.39 -18.48
N LEU A 104 11.92 -4.09 -17.71
CA LEU A 104 11.23 -5.00 -16.80
C LEU A 104 9.73 -4.79 -16.91
N GLY A 105 8.95 -5.85 -16.62
CA GLY A 105 7.49 -5.76 -16.60
C GLY A 105 6.88 -5.59 -18.00
N GLY A 106 7.44 -6.23 -19.04
CA GLY A 106 6.92 -6.17 -20.41
C GLY A 106 5.42 -6.43 -20.48
N HIS A 107 4.97 -7.54 -19.89
CA HIS A 107 3.56 -7.94 -19.77
C HIS A 107 2.79 -7.22 -18.64
N ARG A 108 3.37 -6.23 -18.01
CA ARG A 108 2.76 -5.41 -16.95
C ARG A 108 2.71 -3.94 -17.29
N GLY A 109 2.77 -3.62 -18.58
CA GLY A 109 2.62 -2.28 -19.10
C GLY A 109 3.92 -1.63 -19.58
N ALA A 110 5.13 -2.20 -19.40
CA ALA A 110 6.36 -1.56 -19.87
C ALA A 110 6.39 -1.45 -21.40
N ASN A 111 5.93 -2.48 -22.12
CA ASN A 111 5.84 -2.44 -23.58
C ASN A 111 4.82 -1.41 -24.06
N ARG A 112 3.67 -1.31 -23.38
CA ARG A 112 2.64 -0.30 -23.66
C ARG A 112 3.17 1.11 -23.42
N ILE A 113 3.78 1.37 -22.27
CA ILE A 113 4.40 2.67 -21.93
C ILE A 113 5.47 3.02 -22.98
N ALA A 114 6.31 2.06 -23.37
CA ALA A 114 7.35 2.29 -24.37
C ALA A 114 6.77 2.70 -25.74
N ARG A 115 5.68 2.06 -26.18
CA ARG A 115 4.99 2.42 -27.44
C ARG A 115 4.33 3.79 -27.36
N GLU A 116 3.66 4.10 -26.24
CA GLU A 116 3.02 5.40 -26.00
C GLU A 116 4.04 6.54 -26.07
N ILE A 117 5.17 6.40 -25.36
CA ILE A 117 6.26 7.37 -25.41
C ILE A 117 6.82 7.47 -26.84
N SER A 118 7.08 6.34 -27.51
CA SER A 118 7.66 6.33 -28.86
C SER A 118 6.76 7.01 -29.88
N THR A 119 5.45 6.77 -29.80
CA THR A 119 4.47 7.45 -30.66
C THR A 119 4.50 8.97 -30.42
N ALA A 120 4.50 9.40 -29.16
CA ALA A 120 4.49 10.82 -28.82
C ALA A 120 5.79 11.56 -29.17
N LEU A 121 6.94 10.86 -29.14
CA LEU A 121 8.25 11.45 -29.42
C LEU A 121 8.73 11.27 -30.88
N GLY A 122 8.07 10.40 -31.66
CA GLY A 122 8.59 9.94 -32.95
C GLY A 122 9.83 9.04 -32.81
N ALA A 123 9.90 8.27 -31.69
CA ALA A 123 11.04 7.46 -31.30
C ALA A 123 10.88 5.99 -31.72
N THR A 124 11.95 5.20 -31.57
CA THR A 124 11.91 3.75 -31.75
C THR A 124 11.64 3.06 -30.40
N ALA A 125 10.55 2.28 -30.30
CA ALA A 125 10.33 1.38 -29.18
C ALA A 125 11.13 0.08 -29.40
N ALA A 126 12.18 -0.13 -28.59
CA ALA A 126 13.03 -1.32 -28.67
C ALA A 126 12.42 -2.49 -27.91
N VAL A 127 11.19 -2.87 -28.26
CA VAL A 127 10.46 -4.01 -27.68
C VAL A 127 11.08 -5.30 -28.21
N THR A 128 11.37 -6.25 -27.31
CA THR A 128 12.05 -7.53 -27.65
C THR A 128 11.21 -8.76 -27.39
N THR A 129 10.01 -8.62 -26.79
CA THR A 129 9.09 -9.74 -26.59
C THR A 129 8.57 -10.24 -27.93
N ALA A 130 8.75 -11.54 -28.18
CA ALA A 130 8.45 -12.14 -29.49
C ALA A 130 6.99 -11.92 -29.92
N GLY A 131 6.03 -12.05 -29.01
CA GLY A 131 4.61 -11.81 -29.28
C GLY A 131 4.32 -10.38 -29.72
N ASP A 132 4.83 -9.41 -29.01
CA ASP A 132 4.67 -7.98 -29.33
C ASP A 132 5.30 -7.58 -30.67
N VAL A 133 6.46 -8.17 -31.00
CA VAL A 133 7.19 -7.84 -32.24
C VAL A 133 6.53 -8.49 -33.45
N SER A 134 6.11 -9.75 -33.34
CA SER A 134 5.61 -10.53 -34.47
C SER A 134 4.11 -10.43 -34.68
N LEU A 135 3.33 -10.26 -33.59
CA LEU A 135 1.88 -10.28 -33.63
C LEU A 135 1.23 -8.90 -33.36
N GLY A 136 2.00 -7.93 -32.89
CA GLY A 136 1.51 -6.60 -32.55
C GLY A 136 0.64 -6.55 -31.28
N VAL A 137 0.33 -7.71 -30.68
CA VAL A 137 -0.53 -7.84 -29.49
C VAL A 137 0.08 -8.79 -28.46
N SER A 138 -0.27 -8.59 -27.19
CA SER A 138 0.03 -9.47 -26.06
C SER A 138 -1.28 -10.11 -25.62
N LEU A 139 -1.49 -11.41 -25.92
CA LEU A 139 -2.75 -12.09 -25.61
C LEU A 139 -2.96 -12.31 -24.09
N ASP A 140 -1.91 -12.27 -23.32
CA ASP A 140 -1.94 -12.36 -21.84
C ASP A 140 -2.16 -11.01 -21.15
N GLU A 141 -2.14 -9.89 -21.91
CA GLU A 141 -2.40 -8.53 -21.43
C GLU A 141 -3.46 -7.84 -22.31
N PRO A 142 -4.74 -8.24 -22.25
CA PRO A 142 -5.79 -7.60 -23.03
C PRO A 142 -5.96 -6.12 -22.61
N PRO A 143 -6.49 -5.26 -23.49
CA PRO A 143 -6.72 -3.85 -23.17
C PRO A 143 -7.74 -3.69 -22.03
N VAL A 144 -7.74 -2.48 -21.44
CA VAL A 144 -8.70 -2.11 -20.38
C VAL A 144 -10.13 -2.39 -20.87
N GLY A 145 -10.93 -2.99 -19.99
CA GLY A 145 -12.30 -3.41 -20.30
C GLY A 145 -12.42 -4.83 -20.87
N TRP A 146 -11.31 -5.53 -21.04
CA TRP A 146 -11.28 -6.93 -21.44
C TRP A 146 -10.57 -7.80 -20.42
N ARG A 147 -10.99 -9.05 -20.30
CA ARG A 147 -10.40 -10.03 -19.37
C ARG A 147 -10.18 -11.37 -20.06
N LEU A 148 -8.98 -11.92 -19.96
CA LEU A 148 -8.69 -13.29 -20.39
C LEU A 148 -9.17 -14.27 -19.30
N ALA A 149 -9.99 -15.25 -19.68
CA ALA A 149 -10.56 -16.23 -18.77
C ALA A 149 -9.57 -17.33 -18.36
N ASN A 150 -8.67 -17.70 -19.29
CA ASN A 150 -7.69 -18.78 -19.12
C ASN A 150 -6.25 -18.29 -19.40
N PRO A 151 -5.70 -17.43 -18.53
CA PRO A 151 -4.36 -16.84 -18.70
C PRO A 151 -3.22 -17.86 -18.70
N GLU A 152 -3.40 -19.03 -18.10
CA GLU A 152 -2.45 -20.14 -18.09
C GLU A 152 -2.19 -20.69 -19.50
N ASP A 153 -3.16 -20.60 -20.41
CA ASP A 153 -3.07 -21.10 -21.80
C ASP A 153 -2.46 -20.08 -22.76
N ALA A 154 -2.39 -18.80 -22.39
CA ALA A 154 -1.94 -17.72 -23.26
C ALA A 154 -0.55 -17.94 -23.84
N LYS A 155 0.37 -18.48 -23.01
CA LYS A 155 1.75 -18.74 -23.45
C LYS A 155 1.83 -19.80 -24.55
N ALA A 156 1.04 -20.87 -24.43
CA ALA A 156 1.00 -21.94 -25.44
C ALA A 156 0.35 -21.43 -26.74
N ALA A 157 -0.74 -20.68 -26.63
CA ALA A 157 -1.42 -20.04 -27.75
C ALA A 157 -0.51 -19.07 -28.51
N MET A 158 0.22 -18.21 -27.80
CA MET A 158 1.21 -17.28 -28.39
C MET A 158 2.33 -18.04 -29.13
N ALA A 159 2.84 -19.11 -28.53
CA ALA A 159 3.88 -19.93 -29.17
C ALA A 159 3.39 -20.57 -30.47
N GLY A 160 2.15 -21.06 -30.51
CA GLY A 160 1.52 -21.61 -31.70
C GLY A 160 1.38 -20.57 -32.83
N LEU A 161 0.97 -19.33 -32.53
CA LEU A 161 0.89 -18.24 -33.50
C LEU A 161 2.28 -17.85 -34.04
N LEU A 162 3.28 -17.78 -33.17
CA LEU A 162 4.68 -17.47 -33.56
C LEU A 162 5.31 -18.58 -34.41
N ALA A 163 4.85 -19.83 -34.29
CA ALA A 163 5.29 -20.93 -35.14
C ALA A 163 4.62 -20.94 -36.54
N GLY A 164 3.86 -19.90 -36.87
CA GLY A 164 3.20 -19.75 -38.18
C GLY A 164 1.74 -20.21 -38.17
N GLY A 165 1.16 -20.47 -37.00
CA GLY A 165 -0.28 -20.71 -36.84
C GLY A 165 -1.11 -19.46 -37.11
N GLY A 166 -2.40 -19.64 -37.34
CA GLY A 166 -3.36 -18.54 -37.45
C GLY A 166 -4.44 -18.64 -36.37
N ALA A 167 -5.22 -17.57 -36.22
CA ALA A 167 -6.34 -17.52 -35.28
C ALA A 167 -7.67 -17.31 -36.00
N THR A 168 -8.73 -17.94 -35.44
CA THR A 168 -10.13 -17.68 -35.77
C THR A 168 -10.80 -17.00 -34.59
N ILE A 169 -11.31 -15.77 -34.81
CA ILE A 169 -11.99 -14.96 -33.78
C ILE A 169 -13.51 -15.09 -33.96
N SER A 170 -14.22 -15.38 -32.86
CA SER A 170 -15.66 -15.58 -32.85
C SER A 170 -16.29 -15.10 -31.54
N GLY A 171 -17.63 -15.12 -31.45
CA GLY A 171 -18.39 -14.72 -30.25
C GLY A 171 -19.21 -13.46 -30.47
N ASP A 172 -20.13 -13.19 -29.53
CA ASP A 172 -21.06 -12.07 -29.54
C ASP A 172 -20.36 -10.69 -29.46
N ALA A 173 -19.16 -10.62 -28.89
CA ALA A 173 -18.33 -9.42 -28.79
C ALA A 173 -17.11 -9.42 -29.74
N ALA A 174 -17.06 -10.30 -30.74
CA ALA A 174 -15.91 -10.41 -31.65
C ALA A 174 -15.69 -9.12 -32.46
N ALA A 175 -16.77 -8.41 -32.84
CA ALA A 175 -16.70 -7.15 -33.57
C ALA A 175 -16.04 -6.01 -32.76
N ASP A 176 -16.17 -6.04 -31.43
CA ASP A 176 -15.62 -5.03 -30.51
C ASP A 176 -14.15 -5.31 -30.16
N ALA A 177 -13.67 -6.52 -30.43
CA ALA A 177 -12.28 -6.93 -30.18
C ALA A 177 -11.31 -6.44 -31.29
N THR A 178 -11.39 -5.16 -31.65
CA THR A 178 -10.59 -4.55 -32.73
C THR A 178 -9.09 -4.66 -32.53
N TRP A 179 -8.64 -4.81 -31.28
CA TRP A 179 -7.24 -5.01 -30.90
C TRP A 179 -6.66 -6.37 -31.33
N LEU A 180 -7.52 -7.33 -31.75
CA LEU A 180 -7.14 -8.63 -32.30
C LEU A 180 -7.14 -8.65 -33.85
N ALA A 181 -7.49 -7.55 -34.52
CA ALA A 181 -7.75 -7.51 -35.96
C ALA A 181 -6.52 -7.89 -36.81
N ASP A 182 -5.31 -7.59 -36.31
CA ASP A 182 -4.05 -7.80 -37.03
C ASP A 182 -3.46 -9.21 -36.82
N LEU A 183 -4.14 -10.08 -36.04
CA LEU A 183 -3.69 -11.46 -35.87
C LEU A 183 -3.74 -12.24 -37.20
N PRO A 184 -2.74 -13.11 -37.48
CA PRO A 184 -2.77 -13.97 -38.65
C PRO A 184 -4.00 -14.87 -38.62
N LYS A 185 -4.74 -14.91 -39.74
CA LYS A 185 -5.97 -15.73 -39.84
C LYS A 185 -5.63 -17.19 -40.13
N GLY A 186 -6.35 -18.11 -39.48
CA GLY A 186 -6.19 -19.57 -39.63
C GLY A 186 -6.89 -20.33 -38.51
N ASP A 187 -6.81 -21.65 -38.58
CA ASP A 187 -7.55 -22.56 -37.70
C ASP A 187 -6.71 -23.11 -36.52
N GLY A 188 -5.49 -22.61 -36.32
CA GLY A 188 -4.57 -23.11 -35.29
C GLY A 188 -4.96 -22.71 -33.86
N LEU A 189 -5.54 -21.53 -33.69
CA LEU A 189 -6.02 -21.01 -32.41
C LEU A 189 -7.45 -20.48 -32.55
N ARG A 190 -8.32 -20.91 -31.68
CA ARG A 190 -9.65 -20.35 -31.54
C ARG A 190 -9.63 -19.25 -30.47
N ILE A 191 -10.18 -18.08 -30.78
CA ILE A 191 -10.38 -16.97 -29.84
C ILE A 191 -11.86 -16.67 -29.77
N SER A 192 -12.44 -16.84 -28.59
CA SER A 192 -13.82 -16.45 -28.32
C SER A 192 -13.87 -15.14 -27.55
N CYS A 193 -14.49 -14.11 -28.14
CA CYS A 193 -14.78 -12.83 -27.52
C CYS A 193 -16.26 -12.81 -27.15
N THR A 194 -16.60 -13.05 -25.87
CA THR A 194 -17.99 -13.28 -25.46
C THR A 194 -18.25 -12.91 -24.01
N THR A 195 -19.48 -12.50 -23.71
CA THR A 195 -19.96 -12.32 -22.34
C THR A 195 -20.44 -13.63 -21.70
N ALA A 196 -20.61 -14.69 -22.50
CA ALA A 196 -21.08 -15.99 -22.02
C ALA A 196 -19.95 -16.78 -21.32
N ASP A 197 -20.35 -17.65 -20.38
CA ASP A 197 -19.44 -18.57 -19.72
C ASP A 197 -19.04 -19.71 -20.67
N VAL A 198 -17.87 -19.56 -21.28
CA VAL A 198 -17.28 -20.52 -22.22
C VAL A 198 -15.97 -21.04 -21.64
N LYS A 199 -15.78 -22.35 -21.65
CA LYS A 199 -14.53 -22.97 -21.19
C LYS A 199 -13.45 -22.87 -22.26
N GLY A 200 -12.32 -22.28 -21.90
CA GLY A 200 -11.09 -22.19 -22.70
C GLY A 200 -10.23 -23.47 -22.61
N GLY A 201 -9.09 -23.42 -23.29
CA GLY A 201 -8.07 -24.48 -23.30
C GLY A 201 -6.84 -24.06 -24.11
N PRO A 202 -5.84 -24.94 -24.24
CA PRO A 202 -4.56 -24.62 -24.91
C PRO A 202 -4.70 -24.08 -26.34
N ASP A 203 -5.72 -24.53 -27.10
CA ASP A 203 -6.02 -24.09 -28.47
C ASP A 203 -7.24 -23.17 -28.52
N HIS A 204 -7.72 -22.70 -27.37
CA HIS A 204 -8.91 -21.89 -27.27
C HIS A 204 -8.81 -20.84 -26.17
N LEU A 205 -8.47 -19.61 -26.52
CA LEU A 205 -8.51 -18.47 -25.59
C LEU A 205 -9.91 -17.84 -25.54
N VAL A 206 -10.32 -17.46 -24.33
CA VAL A 206 -11.62 -16.81 -24.11
C VAL A 206 -11.39 -15.43 -23.48
N PHE A 207 -11.85 -14.39 -24.16
CA PHE A 207 -11.82 -13.01 -23.69
C PHE A 207 -13.24 -12.52 -23.40
N HIS A 208 -13.42 -11.99 -22.20
CA HIS A 208 -14.68 -11.40 -21.78
C HIS A 208 -14.57 -9.87 -21.79
N PRO A 209 -15.41 -9.17 -22.56
CA PRO A 209 -15.62 -7.74 -22.38
C PRO A 209 -16.32 -7.52 -21.04
N GLN A 210 -15.81 -6.58 -20.24
CA GLN A 210 -16.35 -6.30 -18.90
C GLN A 210 -17.54 -5.34 -18.99
N LEU A 211 -18.68 -5.86 -19.42
CA LEU A 211 -19.90 -5.11 -19.73
C LEU A 211 -20.96 -5.13 -18.62
N PHE A 212 -20.70 -5.77 -17.47
CA PHE A 212 -21.73 -5.89 -16.44
C PHE A 212 -21.28 -5.31 -15.10
N ALA A 213 -22.15 -4.48 -14.50
CA ALA A 213 -22.05 -3.99 -13.14
C ALA A 213 -22.95 -4.83 -12.23
N LEU A 214 -22.36 -5.43 -11.18
CA LEU A 214 -23.05 -6.24 -10.20
C LEU A 214 -23.40 -5.40 -8.98
N GLY A 215 -24.68 -5.15 -8.73
CA GLY A 215 -25.15 -4.52 -7.51
C GLY A 215 -25.59 -5.57 -6.49
N VAL A 216 -25.18 -5.40 -5.24
CA VAL A 216 -25.44 -6.35 -4.15
C VAL A 216 -25.99 -5.68 -2.90
N GLY A 217 -26.76 -6.42 -2.11
CA GLY A 217 -27.23 -6.04 -0.78
C GLY A 217 -27.28 -7.26 0.12
N CYS A 218 -27.01 -7.12 1.41
CA CYS A 218 -27.20 -8.20 2.36
C CYS A 218 -27.53 -7.68 3.77
N ALA A 219 -28.03 -8.55 4.63
CA ALA A 219 -28.12 -8.28 6.06
C ALA A 219 -26.74 -8.00 6.65
N ARG A 220 -26.67 -7.31 7.81
CA ARG A 220 -25.41 -7.10 8.50
C ARG A 220 -24.85 -8.44 8.99
N ASN A 221 -23.57 -8.71 8.77
CA ASN A 221 -22.88 -9.97 9.07
C ASN A 221 -23.51 -11.20 8.39
N ALA A 222 -24.06 -11.04 7.18
CA ALA A 222 -24.54 -12.18 6.40
C ALA A 222 -23.39 -13.14 6.07
N ASP A 223 -23.73 -14.43 5.93
CA ASP A 223 -22.76 -15.43 5.50
C ASP A 223 -22.20 -15.08 4.10
N PRO A 224 -20.88 -14.91 3.96
CA PRO A 224 -20.27 -14.65 2.66
C PRO A 224 -20.58 -15.72 1.60
N ALA A 225 -20.76 -16.98 2.02
CA ALA A 225 -21.10 -18.08 1.12
C ALA A 225 -22.50 -17.91 0.53
N GLU A 226 -23.50 -17.43 1.31
CA GLU A 226 -24.86 -17.20 0.83
C GLU A 226 -24.88 -16.16 -0.30
N LEU A 227 -24.17 -15.05 -0.15
CA LEU A 227 -24.08 -14.02 -1.18
C LEU A 227 -23.35 -14.51 -2.43
N ALA A 228 -22.22 -15.23 -2.24
CA ALA A 228 -21.42 -15.75 -3.35
C ALA A 228 -22.20 -16.79 -4.17
N GLU A 229 -22.96 -17.68 -3.51
CA GLU A 229 -23.78 -18.69 -4.16
C GLU A 229 -24.96 -18.05 -4.92
N LEU A 230 -25.66 -17.06 -4.30
CA LEU A 230 -26.72 -16.30 -4.97
C LEU A 230 -26.20 -15.65 -6.25
N VAL A 231 -25.04 -15.00 -6.21
CA VAL A 231 -24.43 -14.35 -7.38
C VAL A 231 -24.03 -15.38 -8.42
N SER A 232 -23.36 -16.46 -8.03
CA SER A 232 -22.94 -17.53 -8.95
C SER A 232 -24.13 -18.13 -9.70
N GLN A 233 -25.22 -18.47 -8.99
CA GLN A 233 -26.43 -18.99 -9.60
C GLN A 233 -27.12 -17.96 -10.52
N THR A 234 -27.15 -16.68 -10.10
CA THR A 234 -27.74 -15.60 -10.89
C THR A 234 -27.00 -15.40 -12.21
N LEU A 235 -25.65 -15.41 -12.19
CA LEU A 235 -24.84 -15.29 -13.40
C LEU A 235 -24.99 -16.51 -14.31
N ALA A 236 -25.02 -17.72 -13.74
CA ALA A 236 -25.24 -18.96 -14.50
C ALA A 236 -26.60 -18.97 -15.19
N ASP A 237 -27.68 -18.63 -14.46
CA ASP A 237 -29.05 -18.56 -15.03
C ASP A 237 -29.16 -17.53 -16.15
N ALA A 238 -28.39 -16.44 -16.08
CA ALA A 238 -28.37 -15.39 -17.09
C ALA A 238 -27.40 -15.67 -18.26
N GLY A 239 -26.60 -16.73 -18.17
CA GLY A 239 -25.54 -17.06 -19.13
C GLY A 239 -24.39 -16.06 -19.16
N ILE A 240 -24.12 -15.38 -18.04
CA ILE A 240 -23.09 -14.35 -17.90
C ILE A 240 -21.84 -14.95 -17.26
N ALA A 241 -20.69 -14.81 -17.92
CA ALA A 241 -19.41 -15.19 -17.34
C ALA A 241 -19.01 -14.26 -16.18
N ALA A 242 -18.45 -14.83 -15.11
CA ALA A 242 -17.89 -14.04 -14.01
C ALA A 242 -16.79 -13.06 -14.49
N GLY A 243 -16.06 -13.42 -15.55
CA GLY A 243 -15.05 -12.56 -16.18
C GLY A 243 -15.60 -11.32 -16.88
N ALA A 244 -16.90 -11.32 -17.22
CA ALA A 244 -17.58 -10.18 -17.84
C ALA A 244 -18.09 -9.14 -16.81
N ILE A 245 -17.97 -9.44 -15.51
CA ILE A 245 -18.29 -8.49 -14.43
C ILE A 245 -17.17 -7.47 -14.32
N HIS A 246 -17.55 -6.19 -14.34
CA HIS A 246 -16.65 -5.05 -14.22
C HIS A 246 -16.41 -4.64 -12.76
N SER A 247 -17.44 -4.65 -11.93
CA SER A 247 -17.38 -4.21 -10.54
C SER A 247 -18.51 -4.79 -9.70
N VAL A 248 -18.30 -4.84 -8.38
CA VAL A 248 -19.33 -5.05 -7.37
C VAL A 248 -19.68 -3.71 -6.73
N SER A 249 -20.97 -3.43 -6.56
CA SER A 249 -21.45 -2.15 -6.04
C SER A 249 -22.53 -2.31 -4.97
N SER A 250 -22.55 -1.40 -3.98
CA SER A 250 -23.57 -1.40 -2.92
C SER A 250 -23.77 0.01 -2.32
N LEU A 251 -24.62 0.08 -1.30
CA LEU A 251 -24.80 1.24 -0.45
C LEU A 251 -23.59 1.43 0.48
N ASP A 252 -23.19 2.65 0.74
CA ASP A 252 -22.01 3.01 1.55
C ASP A 252 -22.10 2.58 3.02
N LEU A 253 -23.30 2.45 3.57
CA LEU A 253 -23.54 1.86 4.89
C LEU A 253 -23.05 0.39 4.99
N LYS A 254 -22.80 -0.26 3.87
CA LYS A 254 -22.32 -1.64 3.75
C LYS A 254 -20.87 -1.74 3.25
N GLY A 255 -20.12 -0.62 3.23
CA GLY A 255 -18.75 -0.59 2.74
C GLY A 255 -17.79 -1.53 3.48
N ASP A 256 -18.04 -1.78 4.75
CA ASP A 256 -17.29 -2.68 5.63
C ASP A 256 -17.82 -4.12 5.68
N GLU A 257 -18.91 -4.44 4.96
CA GLU A 257 -19.54 -5.76 5.03
C GLU A 257 -18.63 -6.86 4.46
N PRO A 258 -18.22 -7.87 5.28
CA PRO A 258 -17.27 -8.89 4.84
C PRO A 258 -17.73 -9.67 3.60
N ALA A 259 -19.02 -10.01 3.53
CA ALA A 259 -19.57 -10.78 2.42
C ALA A 259 -19.37 -10.07 1.07
N MET A 260 -19.60 -8.75 1.01
CA MET A 260 -19.45 -7.96 -0.22
C MET A 260 -17.98 -7.76 -0.59
N ASN A 261 -17.11 -7.49 0.39
CA ASN A 261 -15.68 -7.33 0.17
C ASN A 261 -15.04 -8.64 -0.32
N GLN A 262 -15.41 -9.79 0.26
CA GLN A 262 -14.94 -11.11 -0.18
C GLN A 262 -15.44 -11.46 -1.58
N LEU A 263 -16.71 -11.20 -1.90
CA LEU A 263 -17.25 -11.41 -3.25
C LEU A 263 -16.47 -10.62 -4.31
N ALA A 264 -16.22 -9.34 -4.07
CA ALA A 264 -15.43 -8.51 -4.98
C ALA A 264 -14.00 -9.04 -5.17
N ALA A 265 -13.37 -9.51 -4.09
CA ALA A 265 -12.05 -10.13 -4.12
C ALA A 265 -12.06 -11.47 -4.90
N GLN A 266 -13.06 -12.31 -4.72
CA GLN A 266 -13.23 -13.59 -5.45
C GLN A 266 -13.43 -13.36 -6.96
N LEU A 267 -14.23 -12.37 -7.33
CA LEU A 267 -14.44 -11.98 -8.73
C LEU A 267 -13.23 -11.24 -9.31
N GLY A 268 -12.29 -10.78 -8.46
CA GLY A 268 -11.14 -10.00 -8.88
C GLY A 268 -11.52 -8.65 -9.49
N VAL A 269 -12.53 -7.99 -8.94
CA VAL A 269 -13.04 -6.69 -9.41
C VAL A 269 -13.14 -5.68 -8.26
N PRO A 270 -13.15 -4.36 -8.55
CA PRO A 270 -13.30 -3.34 -7.51
C PRO A 270 -14.67 -3.41 -6.83
N PHE A 271 -14.68 -3.15 -5.50
CA PHE A 271 -15.90 -2.87 -4.76
C PHE A 271 -16.11 -1.35 -4.68
N ARG A 272 -17.31 -0.90 -5.07
CA ARG A 272 -17.70 0.51 -5.11
C ARG A 272 -18.94 0.74 -4.26
N VAL A 273 -19.00 1.90 -3.62
CA VAL A 273 -20.15 2.26 -2.79
C VAL A 273 -20.70 3.62 -3.19
N PHE A 274 -22.02 3.74 -3.03
CA PHE A 274 -22.79 4.94 -3.31
C PHE A 274 -23.55 5.36 -2.06
N ASP A 275 -23.80 6.65 -1.89
CA ASP A 275 -24.70 7.15 -0.85
C ASP A 275 -26.17 6.86 -1.19
N ALA A 276 -27.04 6.97 -0.19
CA ALA A 276 -28.45 6.70 -0.35
C ALA A 276 -29.13 7.64 -1.37
N ALA A 277 -28.71 8.90 -1.43
CA ALA A 277 -29.28 9.87 -2.36
C ALA A 277 -28.98 9.52 -3.83
N THR A 278 -27.77 9.08 -4.11
CA THR A 278 -27.38 8.59 -5.44
C THR A 278 -28.20 7.36 -5.84
N LEU A 279 -28.41 6.41 -4.93
CA LEU A 279 -29.22 5.22 -5.20
C LEU A 279 -30.71 5.56 -5.33
N GLU A 280 -31.20 6.54 -4.57
CA GLU A 280 -32.59 7.01 -4.67
C GLU A 280 -32.88 7.68 -6.02
N ALA A 281 -31.91 8.37 -6.60
CA ALA A 281 -32.05 8.95 -7.93
C ALA A 281 -32.31 7.89 -9.03
N GLU A 282 -31.92 6.63 -8.79
CA GLU A 282 -32.20 5.51 -9.70
C GLU A 282 -33.59 4.92 -9.55
N THR A 283 -34.41 5.36 -8.58
CA THR A 283 -35.75 4.80 -8.29
C THR A 283 -36.66 4.72 -9.52
N PRO A 284 -36.69 5.68 -10.47
CA PRO A 284 -37.51 5.56 -11.68
C PRO A 284 -37.14 4.40 -12.63
N ARG A 285 -35.92 3.83 -12.44
CA ARG A 285 -35.35 2.77 -13.27
C ARG A 285 -35.38 1.39 -12.58
N LEU A 286 -35.76 1.35 -11.29
CA LEU A 286 -35.85 0.10 -10.54
C LEU A 286 -37.03 -0.77 -11.02
N ALA A 287 -36.79 -2.06 -11.19
CA ALA A 287 -37.85 -3.03 -11.44
C ALA A 287 -38.59 -3.43 -10.15
N ASN A 288 -37.90 -3.41 -9.02
CA ASN A 288 -38.41 -3.88 -7.72
C ASN A 288 -38.20 -2.86 -6.58
N PRO A 289 -38.79 -1.65 -6.65
CA PRO A 289 -38.70 -0.66 -5.60
C PRO A 289 -39.39 -1.14 -4.31
N SER A 290 -38.85 -0.73 -3.12
CA SER A 290 -39.34 -1.18 -1.82
C SER A 290 -39.40 -0.03 -0.81
N ASN A 291 -40.61 0.29 -0.33
CA ASN A 291 -40.81 1.27 0.74
C ASN A 291 -40.19 0.81 2.08
N VAL A 292 -40.06 -0.49 2.32
CA VAL A 292 -39.42 -1.03 3.52
C VAL A 292 -37.92 -0.68 3.52
N VAL A 293 -37.27 -0.89 2.38
CA VAL A 293 -35.83 -0.54 2.23
C VAL A 293 -35.64 0.96 2.31
N PHE A 294 -36.54 1.77 1.74
CA PHE A 294 -36.50 3.23 1.86
C PHE A 294 -36.58 3.70 3.32
N ALA A 295 -37.48 3.11 4.11
CA ALA A 295 -37.60 3.47 5.52
C ALA A 295 -36.35 3.13 6.36
N GLU A 296 -35.58 2.11 5.96
CA GLU A 296 -34.36 1.70 6.66
C GLU A 296 -33.10 2.45 6.21
N VAL A 297 -32.95 2.72 4.92
CA VAL A 297 -31.67 3.21 4.37
C VAL A 297 -31.78 4.42 3.45
N GLY A 298 -33.00 4.95 3.23
CA GLY A 298 -33.22 6.18 2.45
C GLY A 298 -33.14 6.02 0.93
N CYS A 299 -33.22 4.79 0.42
CA CYS A 299 -33.36 4.51 -1.02
C CYS A 299 -34.31 3.32 -1.26
N HIS A 300 -35.04 3.33 -2.38
CA HIS A 300 -36.04 2.28 -2.68
C HIS A 300 -35.44 0.95 -3.18
N GLY A 301 -34.13 0.89 -3.45
CA GLY A 301 -33.50 -0.35 -3.91
C GLY A 301 -31.98 -0.28 -3.91
N VAL A 302 -31.34 -1.15 -3.11
CA VAL A 302 -29.87 -1.15 -2.99
C VAL A 302 -29.23 -1.90 -4.17
N SER A 303 -29.58 -3.17 -4.42
CA SER A 303 -28.89 -3.98 -5.44
C SER A 303 -29.13 -3.44 -6.86
N GLU A 304 -30.38 -3.17 -7.25
CA GLU A 304 -30.70 -2.62 -8.58
C GLU A 304 -30.13 -1.18 -8.71
N GLY A 305 -30.35 -0.33 -7.69
CA GLY A 305 -29.85 1.04 -7.70
C GLY A 305 -28.32 1.11 -7.82
N ALA A 306 -27.58 0.28 -7.07
CA ALA A 306 -26.13 0.24 -7.14
C ALA A 306 -25.60 -0.28 -8.49
N ALA A 307 -26.25 -1.29 -9.08
CA ALA A 307 -25.92 -1.77 -10.42
C ALA A 307 -26.11 -0.68 -11.48
N LEU A 308 -27.26 0.00 -11.46
CA LEU A 308 -27.60 1.08 -12.41
C LEU A 308 -26.72 2.32 -12.23
N ALA A 309 -26.51 2.76 -10.97
CA ALA A 309 -25.64 3.89 -10.67
C ALA A 309 -24.20 3.66 -11.15
N GLN A 310 -23.67 2.46 -10.99
CA GLN A 310 -22.36 2.07 -11.48
C GLN A 310 -22.31 2.03 -13.01
N ALA A 311 -23.31 1.42 -13.64
CA ALA A 311 -23.36 1.26 -15.09
C ALA A 311 -23.67 2.58 -15.83
N GLY A 312 -24.42 3.50 -15.21
CA GLY A 312 -24.70 4.84 -15.71
C GLY A 312 -26.09 5.02 -16.34
N PRO A 313 -26.36 6.24 -16.90
CA PRO A 313 -27.71 6.62 -17.30
C PRO A 313 -28.27 5.80 -18.44
N ASP A 314 -27.45 5.35 -19.38
CA ASP A 314 -27.87 4.60 -20.57
C ASP A 314 -27.94 3.09 -20.35
N ALA A 315 -27.54 2.61 -19.15
CA ALA A 315 -27.55 1.20 -18.82
C ALA A 315 -28.96 0.68 -18.52
N THR A 316 -29.15 -0.62 -18.70
CA THR A 316 -30.40 -1.32 -18.38
C THR A 316 -30.14 -2.48 -17.42
N LEU A 317 -31.17 -2.88 -16.66
CA LEU A 317 -31.11 -4.10 -15.87
C LEU A 317 -31.10 -5.32 -16.79
N ARG A 318 -30.02 -6.07 -16.81
CA ARG A 318 -29.90 -7.37 -17.46
C ARG A 318 -30.53 -8.47 -16.62
N VAL A 319 -30.32 -8.37 -15.29
CA VAL A 319 -30.97 -9.24 -14.31
C VAL A 319 -31.53 -8.34 -13.22
N GLU A 320 -32.87 -8.42 -13.06
CA GLU A 320 -33.59 -7.79 -11.97
C GLU A 320 -33.20 -8.43 -10.62
N LYS A 321 -33.59 -7.77 -9.52
CA LYS A 321 -33.27 -8.22 -8.17
C LYS A 321 -33.59 -9.69 -7.92
N ARG A 322 -32.57 -10.48 -7.67
CA ARG A 322 -32.65 -11.83 -7.10
C ARG A 322 -32.37 -11.75 -5.60
N LYS A 323 -32.95 -12.64 -4.81
CA LYS A 323 -32.86 -12.62 -3.36
C LYS A 323 -32.84 -14.02 -2.75
N THR A 324 -32.16 -14.12 -1.61
CA THR A 324 -32.30 -15.20 -0.62
C THR A 324 -32.93 -14.63 0.66
N ALA A 325 -32.78 -15.31 1.77
CA ALA A 325 -33.23 -14.80 3.08
C ALA A 325 -32.43 -13.55 3.51
N ASN A 326 -31.09 -13.53 3.28
CA ASN A 326 -30.21 -12.49 3.80
C ASN A 326 -29.41 -11.74 2.73
N ALA A 327 -29.54 -12.09 1.45
CA ALA A 327 -28.77 -11.48 0.36
C ALA A 327 -29.63 -11.13 -0.84
N THR A 328 -29.21 -10.10 -1.57
CA THR A 328 -29.81 -9.67 -2.85
C THR A 328 -28.71 -9.35 -3.85
N CYS A 329 -28.97 -9.60 -5.14
CA CYS A 329 -28.11 -9.13 -6.23
C CYS A 329 -28.95 -8.71 -7.45
N ALA A 330 -28.38 -7.86 -8.30
CA ALA A 330 -28.91 -7.45 -9.59
C ALA A 330 -27.75 -7.14 -10.53
N VAL A 331 -27.97 -7.27 -11.84
CA VAL A 331 -26.93 -7.01 -12.84
C VAL A 331 -27.42 -5.96 -13.83
N ALA A 332 -26.66 -4.90 -14.02
CA ALA A 332 -26.89 -3.91 -15.06
C ALA A 332 -25.88 -4.09 -16.20
N GLU A 333 -26.35 -3.92 -17.44
CA GLU A 333 -25.56 -4.04 -18.66
C GLU A 333 -25.17 -2.66 -19.17
N LEU A 334 -23.87 -2.51 -19.49
CA LEU A 334 -23.28 -1.32 -20.07
C LEU A 334 -23.24 -1.44 -21.60
N ALA A 335 -23.43 -0.33 -22.29
CA ALA A 335 -23.29 -0.29 -23.75
C ALA A 335 -21.83 -0.48 -24.23
N GLN A 336 -20.86 -0.08 -23.40
CA GLN A 336 -19.42 -0.22 -23.64
C GLN A 336 -18.67 -0.41 -22.31
N PRO A 337 -17.48 -1.03 -22.31
CA PRO A 337 -16.66 -1.12 -21.10
C PRO A 337 -16.38 0.25 -20.51
N LEU A 338 -16.52 0.40 -19.18
CA LEU A 338 -16.22 1.65 -18.50
C LEU A 338 -14.73 1.94 -18.51
N THR A 339 -14.37 3.17 -18.82
CA THR A 339 -13.01 3.71 -18.69
C THR A 339 -12.78 4.32 -17.30
N GLU A 340 -13.84 4.75 -16.63
CA GLU A 340 -13.79 5.37 -15.30
C GLU A 340 -14.78 4.71 -14.34
N MET A 341 -14.33 4.49 -13.11
CA MET A 341 -15.17 3.94 -12.04
C MET A 341 -16.05 5.02 -11.43
N ARG A 342 -17.35 4.72 -11.32
CA ARG A 342 -18.30 5.54 -10.56
C ARG A 342 -18.34 5.12 -9.09
N GLY A 343 -19.00 5.90 -8.26
CA GLY A 343 -19.03 5.69 -6.83
C GLY A 343 -17.66 5.88 -6.17
N ARG A 344 -17.55 5.60 -4.89
CA ARG A 344 -16.29 5.68 -4.15
C ARG A 344 -15.80 4.31 -3.69
N SER A 345 -14.51 4.15 -3.49
CA SER A 345 -13.95 2.98 -2.82
C SER A 345 -14.32 2.99 -1.34
N ARG A 346 -14.27 1.84 -0.66
CA ARG A 346 -14.10 1.82 0.77
C ARG A 346 -12.75 2.48 1.07
N GLY A 347 -12.75 3.54 1.90
CA GLY A 347 -11.52 4.21 2.26
C GLY A 347 -10.64 3.34 3.15
N ARG A 348 -9.34 3.63 3.12
CA ARG A 348 -8.33 2.92 3.91
C ARG A 348 -7.51 3.90 4.73
N LEU A 349 -7.30 3.60 6.01
CA LEU A 349 -6.30 4.23 6.84
C LEU A 349 -5.14 3.26 7.06
N SER A 350 -3.97 3.58 6.53
CA SER A 350 -2.73 2.85 6.76
C SER A 350 -1.92 3.55 7.85
N ILE A 351 -1.80 2.94 9.01
CA ILE A 351 -0.98 3.42 10.12
C ILE A 351 0.41 2.84 9.92
N VAL A 352 1.38 3.68 9.56
CA VAL A 352 2.67 3.22 9.05
C VAL A 352 3.83 3.66 9.94
N GLY A 353 4.64 2.70 10.40
CA GLY A 353 5.90 2.95 11.11
C GLY A 353 7.05 3.05 10.11
N ILE A 354 7.61 4.27 9.90
CA ILE A 354 8.63 4.51 8.88
C ILE A 354 10.06 4.22 9.34
N GLY A 355 10.24 3.70 10.55
CA GLY A 355 11.54 3.62 11.19
C GLY A 355 11.98 4.95 11.80
N PRO A 356 13.14 5.01 12.50
CA PRO A 356 13.57 6.20 13.24
C PRO A 356 14.18 7.28 12.36
N GLY A 357 14.59 6.99 11.10
CA GLY A 357 15.16 8.03 10.25
C GLY A 357 15.58 7.58 8.86
N GLN A 358 16.38 6.51 8.72
CA GLN A 358 16.93 6.10 7.42
C GLN A 358 15.96 5.25 6.60
N ALA A 359 15.93 5.47 5.28
CA ALA A 359 15.06 4.75 4.35
C ALA A 359 15.29 3.21 4.35
N THR A 360 16.52 2.75 4.58
CA THR A 360 16.87 1.32 4.65
C THR A 360 16.26 0.57 5.84
N TRP A 361 15.72 1.30 6.83
CA TRP A 361 14.98 0.74 7.97
C TRP A 361 13.46 0.80 7.80
N ARG A 362 12.99 1.33 6.67
CA ARG A 362 11.58 1.29 6.28
C ARG A 362 11.28 -0.05 5.59
N THR A 363 10.21 -0.70 6.01
CA THR A 363 9.81 -1.97 5.40
C THR A 363 9.29 -1.78 3.97
N PRO A 364 9.42 -2.78 3.08
CA PRO A 364 8.80 -2.74 1.75
C PRO A 364 7.28 -2.58 1.79
N GLU A 365 6.62 -3.14 2.81
CA GLU A 365 5.19 -3.00 3.01
C GLU A 365 4.80 -1.54 3.28
N VAL A 366 5.51 -0.86 4.20
CA VAL A 366 5.30 0.57 4.47
C VAL A 366 5.52 1.41 3.22
N SER A 367 6.55 1.12 2.44
CA SER A 367 6.81 1.83 1.17
C SER A 367 5.64 1.69 0.20
N ARG A 368 5.05 0.49 0.08
CA ARG A 368 3.85 0.25 -0.75
C ARG A 368 2.62 0.98 -0.21
N LEU A 369 2.34 0.89 1.10
CA LEU A 369 1.19 1.57 1.71
C LEU A 369 1.27 3.09 1.55
N VAL A 370 2.46 3.67 1.72
CA VAL A 370 2.70 5.09 1.46
C VAL A 370 2.52 5.42 -0.03
N ALA A 371 3.01 4.57 -0.93
CA ALA A 371 2.87 4.78 -2.37
C ALA A 371 1.40 4.68 -2.83
N ASP A 372 0.60 3.81 -2.19
CA ASP A 372 -0.84 3.65 -2.48
C ASP A 372 -1.70 4.77 -1.86
N ALA A 373 -1.16 5.53 -0.90
CA ALA A 373 -1.90 6.61 -0.26
C ALA A 373 -2.09 7.80 -1.20
N GLU A 374 -3.27 8.40 -1.16
CA GLU A 374 -3.61 9.64 -1.84
C GLU A 374 -3.27 10.85 -0.96
N GLU A 375 -3.33 10.66 0.36
CA GLU A 375 -3.01 11.69 1.35
C GLU A 375 -2.08 11.13 2.45
N LEU A 376 -1.07 11.94 2.82
CA LEU A 376 -0.16 11.69 3.93
C LEU A 376 -0.52 12.61 5.09
N VAL A 377 -0.78 12.01 6.24
CA VAL A 377 -1.11 12.72 7.48
C VAL A 377 -0.03 12.42 8.52
N GLY A 378 0.56 13.45 9.13
CA GLY A 378 1.64 13.21 10.08
C GLY A 378 2.18 14.47 10.74
N TYR A 379 3.23 14.30 11.53
CA TYR A 379 4.11 15.40 11.91
C TYR A 379 5.02 15.72 10.72
N GLY A 380 5.12 17.00 10.35
CA GLY A 380 5.81 17.40 9.11
C GLY A 380 7.20 16.79 8.94
N LEU A 381 8.03 16.79 10.01
CA LEU A 381 9.34 16.15 10.00
C LEU A 381 9.29 14.67 9.60
N TYR A 382 8.26 13.92 10.02
CA TYR A 382 8.16 12.49 9.69
C TYR A 382 7.75 12.27 8.24
N ILE A 383 6.89 13.15 7.70
CA ILE A 383 6.54 13.13 6.28
C ILE A 383 7.77 13.47 5.43
N ASP A 384 8.61 14.43 5.86
CA ASP A 384 9.85 14.79 5.17
C ASP A 384 10.84 13.61 5.08
N LEU A 385 10.88 12.73 6.10
CA LEU A 385 11.73 11.52 6.10
C LEU A 385 11.30 10.47 5.05
N LEU A 386 10.09 10.57 4.47
CA LEU A 386 9.68 9.73 3.35
C LEU A 386 10.40 10.11 2.05
N GLY A 387 10.91 11.35 1.99
CA GLY A 387 11.58 11.86 0.80
C GLY A 387 10.69 11.75 -0.45
N PRO A 388 11.21 11.17 -1.55
CA PRO A 388 10.49 11.09 -2.81
C PRO A 388 9.15 10.33 -2.78
N LEU A 389 8.95 9.43 -1.80
CA LEU A 389 7.67 8.73 -1.66
C LEU A 389 6.51 9.65 -1.25
N ALA A 390 6.81 10.82 -0.68
CA ALA A 390 5.80 11.83 -0.34
C ALA A 390 5.38 12.69 -1.56
N ALA A 391 6.12 12.61 -2.65
CA ALA A 391 5.91 13.47 -3.81
C ALA A 391 4.55 13.23 -4.48
N GLY A 392 3.93 14.32 -4.94
CA GLY A 392 2.66 14.28 -5.68
C GLY A 392 1.43 13.85 -4.87
N LYS A 393 1.58 13.69 -3.55
CA LYS A 393 0.49 13.33 -2.65
C LYS A 393 -0.05 14.54 -1.91
N ALA A 394 -1.34 14.52 -1.59
CA ALA A 394 -1.88 15.47 -0.63
C ALA A 394 -1.16 15.29 0.71
N ARG A 395 -0.90 16.39 1.41
CA ARG A 395 -0.15 16.38 2.67
C ARG A 395 -0.85 17.24 3.72
N SER A 396 -1.04 16.66 4.90
CA SER A 396 -1.62 17.33 6.05
C SER A 396 -0.68 17.23 7.25
N ASP A 397 -0.02 18.34 7.56
CA ASP A 397 0.95 18.43 8.65
C ASP A 397 0.25 18.87 9.93
N PHE A 398 0.56 18.15 11.02
CA PHE A 398 0.05 18.45 12.35
C PHE A 398 1.21 18.74 13.32
N PRO A 399 1.04 19.67 14.26
CA PRO A 399 2.04 19.94 15.28
C PRO A 399 2.18 18.78 16.29
N LEU A 400 3.28 18.77 17.03
CA LEU A 400 3.40 17.94 18.23
C LEU A 400 2.35 18.41 19.27
N GLY A 401 1.69 17.46 19.94
CA GLY A 401 0.58 17.71 20.87
C GLY A 401 -0.81 17.69 20.21
N GLY A 402 -0.90 17.61 18.87
CA GLY A 402 -2.14 17.47 18.12
C GLY A 402 -2.42 16.04 17.65
N GLU A 403 -2.05 15.04 18.46
CA GLU A 403 -2.15 13.62 18.08
C GLU A 403 -3.59 13.19 17.83
N GLU A 404 -4.53 13.60 18.69
CA GLU A 404 -5.95 13.23 18.56
C GLU A 404 -6.58 13.86 17.30
N ASP A 405 -6.35 15.16 17.07
CA ASP A 405 -6.86 15.86 15.89
C ASP A 405 -6.30 15.23 14.60
N ARG A 406 -5.04 14.85 14.61
CA ARG A 406 -4.36 14.19 13.51
C ARG A 406 -4.97 12.83 13.18
N CYS A 407 -5.17 11.98 14.19
CA CYS A 407 -5.78 10.66 14.02
C CYS A 407 -7.23 10.76 13.55
N ARG A 408 -8.00 11.67 14.15
CA ARG A 408 -9.38 11.97 13.76
C ARG A 408 -9.46 12.45 12.32
N TYR A 409 -8.63 13.42 11.95
CA TYR A 409 -8.57 13.92 10.59
C TYR A 409 -8.26 12.80 9.58
N ALA A 410 -7.26 11.96 9.87
CA ALA A 410 -6.89 10.86 8.98
C ALA A 410 -8.04 9.86 8.79
N LEU A 411 -8.78 9.52 9.86
CA LEU A 411 -9.96 8.65 9.81
C LEU A 411 -11.10 9.28 8.98
N GLU A 412 -11.38 10.57 9.19
CA GLU A 412 -12.44 11.28 8.45
C GLU A 412 -12.08 11.50 6.98
N GLN A 413 -10.81 11.65 6.62
CA GLN A 413 -10.39 11.67 5.21
C GLN A 413 -10.57 10.28 4.57
N ALA A 414 -10.16 9.22 5.26
CA ALA A 414 -10.39 7.86 4.79
C ALA A 414 -11.89 7.55 4.64
N ALA A 415 -12.75 8.09 5.52
CA ALA A 415 -14.21 7.96 5.43
C ALA A 415 -14.80 8.48 4.11
N LYS A 416 -14.11 9.41 3.45
CA LYS A 416 -14.49 9.92 2.11
C LYS A 416 -14.16 8.97 0.97
N GLY A 417 -13.53 7.82 1.27
CA GLY A 417 -13.12 6.82 0.29
C GLY A 417 -11.66 6.92 -0.14
N LEU A 418 -10.87 7.80 0.50
CA LEU A 418 -9.44 7.98 0.20
C LEU A 418 -8.59 6.89 0.86
N ASN A 419 -7.45 6.59 0.23
CA ASN A 419 -6.35 5.88 0.86
C ASN A 419 -5.47 6.89 1.59
N VAL A 420 -5.47 6.85 2.92
CA VAL A 420 -4.73 7.77 3.78
C VAL A 420 -3.62 7.02 4.50
N ALA A 421 -2.40 7.57 4.52
CA ALA A 421 -1.31 7.06 5.36
C ALA A 421 -1.08 7.97 6.56
N LEU A 422 -1.26 7.43 7.76
CA LEU A 422 -0.90 8.08 9.02
C LEU A 422 0.56 7.73 9.35
N VAL A 423 1.44 8.70 9.18
CA VAL A 423 2.89 8.52 9.24
C VAL A 423 3.42 8.67 10.66
N CYS A 424 4.02 7.60 11.18
CA CYS A 424 4.63 7.54 12.51
C CYS A 424 6.13 7.27 12.42
N SER A 425 6.94 7.97 13.19
CA SER A 425 8.37 7.65 13.36
C SER A 425 8.52 6.36 14.17
N GLY A 426 9.52 5.56 13.88
CA GLY A 426 9.74 4.28 14.53
C GLY A 426 8.67 3.26 14.15
N ASP A 427 8.11 2.60 15.15
CA ASP A 427 6.98 1.69 15.05
C ASP A 427 5.67 2.39 15.44
N ALA A 428 4.62 2.22 14.63
CA ALA A 428 3.34 2.90 14.83
C ALA A 428 2.56 2.44 16.08
N GLY A 429 2.87 1.24 16.61
CA GLY A 429 2.25 0.67 17.81
C GLY A 429 3.04 0.92 19.11
N ILE A 430 4.28 1.45 19.04
CA ILE A 430 5.13 1.64 20.22
C ILE A 430 5.21 3.13 20.58
N TYR A 431 4.43 3.55 21.57
CA TYR A 431 4.31 4.95 22.01
C TYR A 431 4.03 5.94 20.88
N ALA A 432 3.26 5.49 19.89
CA ALA A 432 2.87 6.24 18.71
C ALA A 432 1.33 6.23 18.53
N MET A 433 0.82 6.58 17.36
CA MET A 433 -0.61 6.86 17.14
C MET A 433 -1.49 5.62 16.92
N GLY A 434 -0.90 4.41 16.82
CA GLY A 434 -1.68 3.20 16.55
C GLY A 434 -2.81 2.96 17.55
N ALA A 435 -2.50 3.02 18.86
CA ALA A 435 -3.49 2.84 19.92
C ALA A 435 -4.59 3.90 19.86
N LEU A 436 -4.22 5.17 19.64
CA LEU A 436 -5.17 6.29 19.63
C LEU A 436 -6.18 6.18 18.48
N VAL A 437 -5.77 5.65 17.31
CA VAL A 437 -6.71 5.39 16.21
C VAL A 437 -7.80 4.41 16.65
N PHE A 438 -7.43 3.31 17.32
CA PHE A 438 -8.40 2.33 17.81
C PHE A 438 -9.26 2.89 18.95
N GLU A 439 -8.69 3.71 19.84
CA GLU A 439 -9.46 4.41 20.86
C GLU A 439 -10.55 5.31 20.26
N LEU A 440 -10.23 6.06 19.19
CA LEU A 440 -11.18 6.92 18.49
C LEU A 440 -12.28 6.12 17.77
N LEU A 441 -11.97 4.95 17.23
CA LEU A 441 -12.94 4.06 16.59
C LEU A 441 -13.87 3.38 17.61
N ASP A 442 -13.37 3.10 18.82
CA ASP A 442 -14.12 2.46 19.90
C ASP A 442 -15.01 3.45 20.67
N ARG A 443 -14.70 4.75 20.64
CA ARG A 443 -15.50 5.78 21.30
C ARG A 443 -16.87 5.94 20.63
N ASP A 444 -17.90 6.15 21.47
CA ASP A 444 -19.20 6.59 20.99
C ASP A 444 -19.19 8.07 20.55
N ALA A 445 -20.19 8.47 19.77
CA ALA A 445 -20.32 9.84 19.30
C ALA A 445 -20.36 10.85 20.45
N ASP A 446 -21.07 10.54 21.53
CA ASP A 446 -21.17 11.37 22.74
C ASP A 446 -19.84 11.47 23.51
N ALA A 447 -18.93 10.52 23.31
CA ALA A 447 -17.58 10.49 23.87
C ALA A 447 -16.50 11.05 22.91
N LEU A 448 -16.89 11.93 22.01
CA LEU A 448 -16.00 12.48 20.99
C LEU A 448 -15.35 11.41 20.09
N GLY A 449 -16.09 10.37 19.73
CA GLY A 449 -15.71 9.40 18.71
C GLY A 449 -15.65 10.00 17.30
N VAL A 450 -15.36 9.18 16.33
CA VAL A 450 -15.36 9.55 14.90
C VAL A 450 -16.74 9.28 14.27
N SER A 451 -16.97 9.76 13.06
CA SER A 451 -18.22 9.52 12.31
C SER A 451 -18.46 8.03 12.07
N ASP A 452 -19.72 7.65 11.89
CA ASP A 452 -20.08 6.28 11.51
C ASP A 452 -19.45 5.84 10.20
N ALA A 453 -19.22 6.78 9.28
CA ALA A 453 -18.50 6.51 8.04
C ALA A 453 -17.03 6.18 8.31
N ALA A 454 -16.38 6.87 9.24
CA ALA A 454 -15.01 6.60 9.65
C ALA A 454 -14.86 5.23 10.36
N LYS A 455 -15.89 4.79 11.11
CA LYS A 455 -15.93 3.46 11.74
C LYS A 455 -15.97 2.30 10.71
N ARG A 456 -16.32 2.57 9.44
CA ARG A 456 -16.36 1.59 8.36
C ARG A 456 -15.10 1.56 7.48
N VAL A 457 -14.11 2.39 7.77
CA VAL A 457 -12.83 2.46 7.06
C VAL A 457 -12.05 1.14 7.21
N ASP A 458 -11.29 0.78 6.20
CA ASP A 458 -10.32 -0.32 6.27
C ASP A 458 -9.06 0.17 6.99
N VAL A 459 -8.79 -0.32 8.21
CA VAL A 459 -7.62 0.09 8.99
C VAL A 459 -6.54 -0.97 8.92
N VAL A 460 -5.37 -0.57 8.42
CA VAL A 460 -4.19 -1.43 8.29
C VAL A 460 -3.05 -0.86 9.13
N CYS A 461 -2.43 -1.69 9.98
CA CYS A 461 -1.23 -1.34 10.72
C CYS A 461 -0.03 -2.04 10.11
N SER A 462 1.03 -1.29 9.81
CA SER A 462 2.30 -1.87 9.36
C SER A 462 3.43 -1.46 10.30
N PRO A 463 4.23 -2.45 10.80
CA PRO A 463 5.28 -2.19 11.77
C PRO A 463 6.46 -1.43 11.15
N GLY A 464 7.21 -0.76 12.01
CA GLY A 464 8.49 -0.12 11.67
C GLY A 464 9.59 -0.54 12.64
N VAL A 465 10.85 -0.32 12.27
CA VAL A 465 11.96 -0.46 13.20
C VAL A 465 11.80 0.60 14.30
N SER A 466 11.55 0.17 15.53
CA SER A 466 11.42 1.10 16.65
C SER A 466 12.76 1.72 17.06
N ALA A 467 12.71 2.83 17.77
CA ALA A 467 13.93 3.47 18.30
C ALA A 467 14.70 2.52 19.25
N LEU A 468 14.00 1.65 20.01
CA LEU A 468 14.62 0.60 20.83
C LEU A 468 15.48 -0.36 19.99
N GLN A 469 14.89 -0.90 18.90
CA GLN A 469 15.59 -1.84 18.01
C GLN A 469 16.75 -1.15 17.27
N GLY A 470 16.53 0.09 16.80
CA GLY A 470 17.58 0.90 16.18
C GLY A 470 18.75 1.15 17.13
N ALA A 471 18.47 1.56 18.38
CA ALA A 471 19.49 1.76 19.41
C ALA A 471 20.22 0.45 19.74
N ALA A 472 19.51 -0.64 19.94
CA ALA A 472 20.10 -1.94 20.23
C ALA A 472 21.03 -2.43 19.11
N ALA A 473 20.66 -2.24 17.85
CA ALA A 473 21.48 -2.59 16.70
C ALA A 473 22.77 -1.76 16.62
N ARG A 474 22.71 -0.49 16.99
CA ARG A 474 23.91 0.37 17.07
C ARG A 474 24.80 0.02 18.28
N ALA A 475 24.16 -0.36 19.39
CA ALA A 475 24.89 -0.75 20.60
C ALA A 475 25.68 -2.05 20.43
N GLY A 476 25.11 -3.03 19.76
CA GLY A 476 25.60 -4.41 19.66
C GLY A 476 24.48 -5.41 19.91
N ALA A 477 24.39 -6.01 21.10
CA ALA A 477 23.35 -6.97 21.47
C ALA A 477 22.86 -6.80 22.93
N PRO A 478 22.41 -5.61 23.35
CA PRO A 478 21.97 -5.37 24.72
C PRO A 478 20.67 -6.13 25.07
N LEU A 479 19.81 -6.40 24.09
CA LEU A 479 18.52 -7.09 24.23
C LEU A 479 18.67 -8.62 24.19
N GLY A 480 19.84 -9.15 24.48
CA GLY A 480 20.09 -10.59 24.51
C GLY A 480 19.41 -11.32 25.65
N HIS A 481 18.83 -10.61 26.61
CA HIS A 481 18.05 -11.11 27.76
C HIS A 481 16.73 -10.35 27.86
N ASP A 482 15.99 -10.52 28.96
CA ASP A 482 14.70 -9.87 29.18
C ASP A 482 14.82 -8.36 29.17
N PHE A 483 13.90 -7.69 28.51
CA PHE A 483 13.90 -6.25 28.37
C PHE A 483 12.49 -5.66 28.43
N CYS A 484 12.41 -4.37 28.72
CA CYS A 484 11.15 -3.63 28.67
C CYS A 484 11.36 -2.22 28.09
N ALA A 485 10.28 -1.64 27.58
CA ALA A 485 10.22 -0.24 27.18
C ALA A 485 9.35 0.53 28.19
N ILE A 486 9.82 1.70 28.62
CA ILE A 486 9.08 2.58 29.53
C ILE A 486 9.11 4.00 28.98
N SER A 487 7.93 4.59 28.78
CA SER A 487 7.83 6.02 28.46
C SER A 487 7.90 6.84 29.76
N LEU A 488 8.81 7.80 29.83
CA LEU A 488 8.92 8.75 30.93
C LEU A 488 8.06 10.00 30.74
N SER A 489 7.03 9.91 29.88
CA SER A 489 6.06 10.99 29.68
C SER A 489 4.89 10.84 30.65
N ASP A 490 4.76 11.78 31.58
CA ASP A 490 3.66 11.91 32.52
C ASP A 490 2.53 12.81 32.01
N LEU A 491 2.45 13.00 30.69
CA LEU A 491 1.40 13.82 30.06
C LEU A 491 0.04 13.13 30.11
N LEU A 492 0.00 11.84 29.77
CA LEU A 492 -1.21 11.02 29.71
C LEU A 492 -1.21 9.88 30.73
N THR A 493 -0.04 9.53 31.28
CA THR A 493 0.13 8.47 32.28
C THR A 493 0.46 9.11 33.62
N PRO A 494 -0.30 8.79 34.69
CA PRO A 494 0.02 9.28 36.04
C PRO A 494 1.45 8.96 36.42
N ARG A 495 2.14 9.92 37.04
CA ARG A 495 3.54 9.77 37.44
C ARG A 495 3.78 8.57 38.34
N GLU A 496 2.87 8.34 39.30
CA GLU A 496 2.92 7.20 40.22
C GLU A 496 2.93 5.86 39.49
N ASP A 497 2.21 5.73 38.38
CA ASP A 497 2.19 4.51 37.57
C ASP A 497 3.53 4.31 36.83
N ILE A 498 4.15 5.39 36.37
CA ILE A 498 5.48 5.32 35.77
C ILE A 498 6.50 4.88 36.81
N VAL A 499 6.50 5.50 38.00
CA VAL A 499 7.42 5.17 39.10
C VAL A 499 7.22 3.72 39.56
N LYS A 500 5.99 3.23 39.66
CA LYS A 500 5.69 1.83 39.95
C LYS A 500 6.32 0.87 38.94
N ARG A 501 6.21 1.20 37.63
CA ARG A 501 6.83 0.40 36.56
C ARG A 501 8.36 0.45 36.62
N LEU A 502 8.96 1.59 36.99
CA LEU A 502 10.41 1.73 37.20
C LEU A 502 10.90 0.80 38.31
N HIS A 503 10.21 0.76 39.47
CA HIS A 503 10.56 -0.17 40.55
C HIS A 503 10.46 -1.63 40.12
N ALA A 504 9.38 -2.02 39.45
CA ALA A 504 9.21 -3.39 38.96
C ALA A 504 10.30 -3.80 37.95
N ALA A 505 10.65 -2.89 37.03
CA ALA A 505 11.72 -3.14 36.05
C ALA A 505 13.12 -3.17 36.70
N ALA A 506 13.35 -2.39 37.75
CA ALA A 506 14.58 -2.41 38.53
C ALA A 506 14.75 -3.71 39.31
N GLU A 507 13.69 -4.15 40.01
CA GLU A 507 13.64 -5.39 40.78
C GLU A 507 13.77 -6.64 39.90
N GLY A 508 13.11 -6.64 38.71
CA GLY A 508 13.20 -7.70 37.72
C GLY A 508 14.50 -7.71 36.91
N ASP A 509 15.39 -6.76 37.12
CA ASP A 509 16.69 -6.61 36.43
C ASP A 509 16.61 -6.59 34.89
N PHE A 510 15.55 -6.00 34.34
CA PHE A 510 15.35 -5.88 32.87
C PHE A 510 16.36 -4.91 32.26
N VAL A 511 16.76 -5.17 30.99
CA VAL A 511 17.30 -4.12 30.14
C VAL A 511 16.17 -3.15 29.80
N ILE A 512 16.36 -1.85 29.98
CA ILE A 512 15.29 -0.86 29.87
C ILE A 512 15.57 0.14 28.76
N ALA A 513 14.59 0.33 27.88
CA ALA A 513 14.60 1.44 26.92
C ALA A 513 13.64 2.53 27.38
N PHE A 514 14.18 3.70 27.72
CA PHE A 514 13.36 4.87 28.05
C PHE A 514 13.00 5.65 26.79
N TYR A 515 11.71 5.77 26.54
CA TYR A 515 11.11 6.64 25.53
C TYR A 515 10.68 7.95 26.16
N ASN A 516 10.68 9.03 25.40
CA ASN A 516 10.33 10.37 25.88
C ASN A 516 11.04 10.73 27.18
N PRO A 517 12.37 10.52 27.26
CA PRO A 517 13.09 10.57 28.53
C PRO A 517 13.05 11.95 29.16
N VAL A 518 12.97 13.01 28.35
CA VAL A 518 12.83 14.41 28.78
C VAL A 518 11.97 15.20 27.80
N SER A 519 11.41 16.31 28.26
CA SER A 519 10.87 17.38 27.43
C SER A 519 11.29 18.75 28.00
N MET A 520 10.96 19.84 27.32
CA MET A 520 11.27 21.18 27.81
C MET A 520 10.76 21.46 29.25
N ARG A 521 9.65 20.81 29.64
CA ARG A 521 9.00 21.01 30.95
C ARG A 521 9.16 19.81 31.92
N ARG A 522 9.61 18.64 31.44
CA ARG A 522 9.65 17.37 32.19
C ARG A 522 11.06 16.81 32.15
N ARG A 523 11.83 17.06 33.20
CA ARG A 523 13.25 16.68 33.28
C ARG A 523 13.60 15.86 34.52
N THR A 524 12.63 15.61 35.43
CA THR A 524 12.91 14.98 36.73
C THR A 524 12.81 13.46 36.71
N LEU A 525 11.94 12.87 35.88
CA LEU A 525 11.70 11.41 35.87
C LEU A 525 12.93 10.59 35.45
N LEU A 526 13.78 11.10 34.55
CA LEU A 526 14.99 10.37 34.16
C LEU A 526 16.01 10.29 35.32
N ALA A 527 16.17 11.37 36.09
CA ALA A 527 17.02 11.34 37.29
C ALA A 527 16.45 10.38 38.35
N GLU A 528 15.14 10.44 38.60
CA GLU A 528 14.46 9.51 39.50
C GLU A 528 14.60 8.05 39.07
N ALA A 529 14.46 7.77 37.75
CA ALA A 529 14.68 6.45 37.18
C ALA A 529 16.11 5.96 37.44
N ARG A 530 17.14 6.81 37.20
CA ARG A 530 18.52 6.52 37.50
C ARG A 530 18.70 6.16 39.01
N ASP A 531 18.15 6.97 39.89
CA ASP A 531 18.31 6.80 41.35
C ASP A 531 17.58 5.53 41.86
N ILE A 532 16.43 5.15 41.25
CA ILE A 532 15.78 3.88 41.53
C ILE A 532 16.64 2.71 41.07
N LEU A 533 17.17 2.77 39.85
CA LEU A 533 17.98 1.69 39.26
C LEU A 533 19.28 1.46 40.01
N LEU A 534 19.94 2.51 40.51
CA LEU A 534 21.16 2.43 41.31
C LEU A 534 20.99 1.65 42.63
N LYS A 535 19.77 1.46 43.11
CA LYS A 535 19.50 0.62 44.30
C LYS A 535 19.53 -0.88 44.00
N HIS A 536 19.43 -1.26 42.72
CA HIS A 536 19.24 -2.65 42.29
C HIS A 536 20.37 -3.16 41.39
N ARG A 537 21.20 -2.29 40.83
CA ARG A 537 22.28 -2.68 39.91
C ARG A 537 23.55 -1.85 40.10
N PRO A 538 24.69 -2.34 39.63
CA PRO A 538 25.97 -1.64 39.80
C PRO A 538 25.99 -0.22 39.24
N ALA A 539 26.67 0.68 39.88
CA ALA A 539 26.91 2.05 39.40
C ALA A 539 27.57 2.09 38.00
N THR A 540 28.34 1.04 37.67
CA THR A 540 29.03 0.86 36.39
C THR A 540 28.19 0.20 35.32
N THR A 541 26.89 -0.09 35.57
CA THR A 541 25.97 -0.63 34.56
C THR A 541 25.99 0.26 33.32
N PRO A 542 26.21 -0.31 32.12
CA PRO A 542 26.32 0.50 30.90
C PRO A 542 24.99 1.10 30.50
N VAL A 543 25.03 2.37 30.12
CA VAL A 543 23.92 3.13 29.56
C VAL A 543 24.32 3.65 28.20
N MET A 544 23.47 3.51 27.21
CA MET A 544 23.61 4.09 25.88
C MET A 544 22.63 5.23 25.67
N LEU A 545 23.12 6.36 25.22
CA LEU A 545 22.33 7.50 24.75
C LEU A 545 22.37 7.50 23.23
N ALA A 546 21.26 7.23 22.59
CA ALA A 546 21.12 7.16 21.14
C ALA A 546 20.22 8.30 20.65
N SER A 547 20.81 9.33 20.09
CA SER A 547 20.14 10.53 19.61
C SER A 547 20.01 10.50 18.08
N SER A 548 18.90 10.98 17.55
CA SER A 548 18.63 11.16 16.10
C SER A 548 18.92 9.91 15.26
N LEU A 549 18.56 8.73 15.76
CA LEU A 549 18.83 7.44 15.12
C LEU A 549 18.41 7.41 13.64
N GLY A 550 19.32 6.93 12.78
CA GLY A 550 19.10 6.79 11.34
C GLY A 550 19.04 8.12 10.58
N ARG A 551 19.37 9.24 11.20
CA ARG A 551 19.43 10.58 10.61
C ARG A 551 20.88 11.05 10.46
N PRO A 552 21.18 12.09 9.65
CA PRO A 552 22.53 12.63 9.49
C PRO A 552 23.19 13.02 10.82
N GLU A 553 22.39 13.46 11.80
CA GLU A 553 22.82 13.90 13.12
C GLU A 553 22.89 12.74 14.13
N GLU A 554 22.85 11.47 13.66
CA GLU A 554 22.93 10.30 14.55
C GLU A 554 24.15 10.39 15.46
N HIS A 555 23.91 10.33 16.77
CA HIS A 555 24.96 10.42 17.77
C HIS A 555 24.78 9.39 18.89
N ILE A 556 25.80 8.54 19.11
CA ILE A 556 25.81 7.46 20.09
C ILE A 556 26.84 7.77 21.19
N ARG A 557 26.40 7.72 22.44
CA ARG A 557 27.25 7.92 23.61
C ARG A 557 27.03 6.82 24.62
N TYR A 558 28.06 6.45 25.33
CA TYR A 558 27.99 5.49 26.43
C TYR A 558 28.35 6.18 27.77
N ARG A 559 27.66 5.76 28.84
CA ARG A 559 27.88 6.20 30.21
C ARG A 559 27.78 5.00 31.15
N ASN A 560 28.30 5.14 32.36
CA ASN A 560 27.87 4.30 33.46
C ASN A 560 26.52 4.83 34.01
N LEU A 561 25.76 3.99 34.65
CA LEU A 561 24.47 4.39 35.21
C LEU A 561 24.59 5.56 36.20
N ALA A 562 25.65 5.56 37.03
CA ALA A 562 25.91 6.64 37.98
C ALA A 562 26.19 7.99 37.30
N ASP A 563 26.75 7.96 36.08
CA ASP A 563 27.17 9.15 35.33
C ASP A 563 26.08 9.63 34.33
N LEU A 564 24.87 9.06 34.39
CA LEU A 564 23.76 9.47 33.52
C LEU A 564 23.23 10.85 33.94
N GLU A 565 23.45 11.85 33.10
CA GLU A 565 23.03 13.22 33.33
C GLU A 565 21.84 13.59 32.45
N VAL A 566 20.82 14.23 33.06
CA VAL A 566 19.58 14.64 32.36
C VAL A 566 19.85 15.65 31.24
N ASP A 567 20.85 16.51 31.43
CA ASP A 567 21.19 17.58 30.49
C ASP A 567 21.84 17.09 29.19
N GLU A 568 22.32 15.84 29.17
CA GLU A 568 22.84 15.20 27.97
C GLU A 568 21.76 14.60 27.06
N VAL A 569 20.49 14.66 27.46
CA VAL A 569 19.37 13.96 26.81
C VAL A 569 18.32 14.96 26.32
N ASP A 570 17.85 14.74 25.11
CA ASP A 570 16.78 15.52 24.47
C ASP A 570 15.58 14.63 24.07
N MET A 571 14.58 15.22 23.41
CA MET A 571 13.38 14.51 22.95
C MET A 571 13.66 13.52 21.81
N LEU A 572 14.78 13.65 21.11
CA LEU A 572 15.18 12.77 20.00
C LEU A 572 16.10 11.64 20.47
N THR A 573 16.27 11.47 21.78
CA THR A 573 17.16 10.49 22.38
C THR A 573 16.38 9.32 22.98
N VAL A 574 16.78 8.11 22.64
CA VAL A 574 16.44 6.88 23.37
C VAL A 574 17.54 6.59 24.37
N VAL A 575 17.17 6.36 25.64
CA VAL A 575 18.13 5.97 26.70
C VAL A 575 17.99 4.48 26.94
N LEU A 576 19.01 3.70 26.62
CA LEU A 576 19.05 2.26 26.82
C LEU A 576 19.92 1.92 28.01
N VAL A 577 19.31 1.43 29.08
CA VAL A 577 20.00 1.06 30.32
C VAL A 577 20.13 -0.46 30.41
N GLY A 578 21.35 -0.95 30.62
CA GLY A 578 21.65 -2.37 30.76
C GLY A 578 21.07 -2.97 32.05
N SER A 579 20.97 -4.31 32.11
CA SER A 579 20.77 -5.07 33.34
C SER A 579 22.04 -5.11 34.18
N SER A 580 22.01 -5.69 35.38
CA SER A 580 23.19 -5.89 36.22
C SER A 580 24.28 -6.74 35.54
N HIS A 581 23.91 -7.57 34.54
CA HIS A 581 24.79 -8.44 33.79
C HIS A 581 25.29 -7.84 32.48
N SER A 582 24.76 -6.70 32.05
CA SER A 582 25.14 -6.06 30.79
C SER A 582 26.59 -5.56 30.84
N LYS A 583 27.27 -5.66 29.72
CA LYS A 583 28.72 -5.32 29.60
C LYS A 583 28.94 -4.37 28.44
N LEU A 584 29.98 -3.57 28.57
CA LEU A 584 30.51 -2.73 27.50
C LEU A 584 31.90 -3.28 27.09
N ALA A 585 31.93 -4.02 25.98
CA ALA A 585 33.15 -4.56 25.42
C ALA A 585 33.88 -3.48 24.61
N GLN A 586 35.19 -3.37 24.81
CA GLN A 586 36.04 -2.51 24.00
C GLN A 586 36.59 -3.32 22.83
N LEU A 587 36.11 -3.03 21.63
CA LEU A 587 36.52 -3.67 20.39
C LEU A 587 37.36 -2.69 19.55
N GLY A 588 38.05 -3.19 18.53
CA GLY A 588 38.87 -2.36 17.65
C GLY A 588 38.10 -1.23 16.95
N GLU A 589 36.79 -1.43 16.71
CA GLU A 589 35.88 -0.44 16.09
C GLU A 589 35.14 0.43 17.12
N GLY A 590 35.50 0.34 18.39
CA GLY A 590 34.87 1.07 19.48
C GLY A 590 34.02 0.22 20.41
N PRO A 591 33.38 0.84 21.41
CA PRO A 591 32.63 0.13 22.44
C PRO A 591 31.38 -0.54 21.89
N ARG A 592 31.06 -1.74 22.38
CA ARG A 592 29.83 -2.47 22.09
C ARG A 592 29.17 -2.92 23.40
N MET A 593 27.90 -2.58 23.53
CA MET A 593 27.06 -3.00 24.66
C MET A 593 26.32 -4.30 24.36
N TYR A 594 26.38 -5.25 25.28
CA TYR A 594 25.66 -6.51 25.15
C TYR A 594 25.24 -7.05 26.51
N THR A 595 24.21 -7.91 26.52
CA THR A 595 23.79 -8.64 27.72
C THR A 595 24.03 -10.14 27.50
N PRO A 596 24.92 -10.79 28.31
CA PRO A 596 25.24 -12.21 28.13
C PRO A 596 24.01 -13.10 28.34
N ARG A 597 23.85 -14.14 27.51
CA ARG A 597 22.81 -15.17 27.65
C ARG A 597 23.22 -16.35 28.54
N GLY A 598 24.37 -16.26 29.22
CA GLY A 598 24.85 -17.30 30.10
C GLY A 598 25.59 -18.46 29.43
N TYR A 599 26.00 -18.34 28.14
CA TYR A 599 26.75 -19.40 27.47
C TYR A 599 28.09 -19.76 28.15
N ALA A 600 28.69 -18.85 28.93
CA ALA A 600 29.89 -19.14 29.71
C ALA A 600 29.65 -20.29 30.71
N ARG A 601 28.45 -20.44 31.28
CA ARG A 601 28.13 -21.53 32.20
C ARG A 601 28.24 -22.93 31.55
N LYS A 602 28.08 -23.02 30.20
CA LYS A 602 28.31 -24.27 29.47
C LYS A 602 29.78 -24.65 29.38
N ILE A 603 30.68 -23.64 29.38
CA ILE A 603 32.10 -23.85 29.34
C ILE A 603 32.56 -24.33 30.72
N ASP A 604 31.99 -23.78 31.79
CA ASP A 604 32.30 -24.10 33.16
C ASP A 604 31.65 -25.41 33.65
N GLY A 605 30.81 -26.07 32.79
CA GLY A 605 30.16 -27.36 33.12
C GLY A 605 28.90 -27.24 34.01
N ASP A 606 28.41 -26.04 34.29
CA ASP A 606 27.25 -25.76 35.15
C ASP A 606 25.90 -26.04 34.48
N LEU A 607 25.90 -26.33 33.17
CA LEU A 607 24.69 -26.67 32.39
C LEU A 607 25.01 -27.86 31.49
N SER A 608 24.41 -29.00 31.79
CA SER A 608 24.43 -30.22 30.95
C SER A 608 23.39 -30.11 29.81
#